data_bb736528c8953c39eebd7af6934ea65e
#
_entry.id   bb736528c8953c39eebd7af6934ea65e
#
_cell.length_a   1.000
_cell.length_b   1.000
_cell.length_c   1.000
_cell.angle_alpha   90.00
_cell.angle_beta   90.00
_cell.angle_gamma   90.00
#
_symmetry.space_group_name_H-M   'P 1'
#
loop_
_entity.id
_entity.type
_entity.pdbx_description
1 polymer ?
#
loop_
_entity_poly.entity_id
_entity_poly.type
_entity_poly.pdbx_seq_one_letter_code
_entity_poly.pdbx_strand_id
1 'polypeptide(L)'
;MYNKNKLSLSASFNYRDGGEYHDYRDYNSFPNEFWITRQAFKREYKRLNSVLGLQYAATANWTFGFQYIANTNNAKANRITKSSVYQYENSNPFNEILSEVNASQKPKFNSLNLFNEIKLDSLGKKINVNLDYFNYVNFDTRPYEGTSVRKIPFNIQYFNGINNNQQSTNNFSGKVDIELPTTWANWSTGGKISVSKTENYITAFNSGLVTTLNPDLPQINNQYHYDENVQALYVSGNKKINDQFEAQIGLRMEAIQTKSHSGNRNQSIDNKYTKLFPSINLSYSANKNSTYRFSYSKRIARPNFAELNPNLTYVTPFLSVEGNQVLRPYFVDNFEFFYTYKKLETKLYHSLENDVFNQVGLPYLETSNIRLIYKNIFDIRRYGISQTFTFDKLNWWNSINTLNINYSTAKTTDLMATVANGFTSFFTTNNDFNLNKPQTLLFNFSFDYYMFGNYGIDKIKPFTSTSLALQYLLLGKDLKITLKATDVFKTDRFRFTSIVNGVHRSSDYYFDTRMFQLAINYKFGSKKVNVKKRQTGNEDERARTGN
;
A
#
# COMPACT_ATOMS: atom_id res chain seq x y z
N MET A 1 25.86 -15.17 3.48
CA MET A 1 26.55 -14.05 4.16
C MET A 1 28.00 -14.46 4.42
N TYR A 2 28.93 -13.55 4.17
CA TYR A 2 30.37 -13.74 4.43
C TYR A 2 30.84 -12.57 5.27
N ASN A 3 31.58 -12.85 6.33
CA ASN A 3 32.21 -11.86 7.20
C ASN A 3 33.60 -12.33 7.57
N LYS A 4 34.60 -11.59 7.15
CA LYS A 4 36.01 -11.85 7.50
C LYS A 4 36.71 -10.50 7.75
N ASN A 5 37.27 -10.39 8.95
CA ASN A 5 37.93 -9.14 9.39
C ASN A 5 37.03 -7.90 9.26
N LYS A 6 37.39 -6.99 8.35
CA LYS A 6 36.74 -5.70 8.12
C LYS A 6 35.64 -5.78 7.04
N LEU A 7 35.51 -6.89 6.31
CA LEU A 7 34.61 -7.02 5.15
C LEU A 7 33.42 -7.90 5.47
N SER A 8 32.22 -7.38 5.22
CA SER A 8 30.96 -8.14 5.27
C SER A 8 30.27 -8.10 3.92
N LEU A 9 29.93 -9.26 3.39
CA LEU A 9 29.19 -9.43 2.15
C LEU A 9 27.87 -10.14 2.43
N SER A 10 26.80 -9.68 1.79
CA SER A 10 25.50 -10.32 1.85
C SER A 10 24.88 -10.41 0.45
N ALA A 11 24.24 -11.53 0.19
CA ALA A 11 23.41 -11.71 -1.01
C ALA A 11 22.14 -12.44 -0.61
N SER A 12 21.02 -12.00 -1.15
CA SER A 12 19.71 -12.63 -1.01
C SER A 12 19.02 -12.65 -2.35
N PHE A 13 18.52 -13.82 -2.75
CA PHE A 13 17.74 -14.02 -3.96
C PHE A 13 16.43 -14.67 -3.57
N ASN A 14 15.32 -14.11 -4.04
CA ASN A 14 13.99 -14.68 -3.85
C ASN A 14 13.31 -14.76 -5.20
N TYR A 15 13.05 -15.98 -5.65
CA TYR A 15 12.28 -16.24 -6.87
C TYR A 15 10.91 -16.76 -6.49
N ARG A 16 9.87 -16.22 -7.11
CA ARG A 16 8.50 -16.67 -6.94
C ARG A 16 7.83 -16.84 -8.31
N ASP A 17 7.36 -18.04 -8.58
CA ASP A 17 6.47 -18.37 -9.69
C ASP A 17 5.10 -18.70 -9.12
N GLY A 18 4.04 -18.08 -9.62
CA GLY A 18 2.73 -18.26 -9.03
C GLY A 18 1.62 -17.59 -9.83
N GLY A 19 0.40 -17.82 -9.37
CA GLY A 19 -0.80 -17.24 -9.93
C GLY A 19 -1.77 -16.83 -8.84
N GLU A 20 -2.73 -16.01 -9.21
CA GLU A 20 -3.85 -15.58 -8.38
C GLU A 20 -5.13 -15.51 -9.23
N TYR A 21 -6.24 -15.81 -8.63
CA TYR A 21 -7.57 -15.76 -9.25
C TYR A 21 -8.48 -14.87 -8.44
N HIS A 22 -9.07 -13.83 -9.06
CA HIS A 22 -10.02 -12.96 -8.40
C HIS A 22 -11.41 -13.12 -9.02
N ASP A 23 -12.45 -13.06 -8.20
CA ASP A 23 -13.86 -13.05 -8.59
C ASP A 23 -14.50 -11.76 -8.08
N TYR A 24 -14.96 -10.93 -9.01
CA TYR A 24 -15.62 -9.67 -8.70
C TYR A 24 -17.06 -9.71 -9.19
N ARG A 25 -17.97 -9.23 -8.36
CA ARG A 25 -19.38 -9.05 -8.70
C ARG A 25 -19.80 -7.66 -8.29
N ASP A 26 -20.30 -6.91 -9.27
CA ASP A 26 -20.83 -5.57 -9.06
C ASP A 26 -22.29 -5.52 -9.49
N TYR A 27 -23.09 -4.87 -8.69
CA TYR A 27 -24.45 -4.47 -8.99
C TYR A 27 -24.52 -2.95 -8.93
N ASN A 28 -24.88 -2.31 -10.05
CA ASN A 28 -25.03 -0.86 -10.16
C ASN A 28 -26.44 -0.53 -10.59
N SER A 29 -27.16 0.27 -9.78
CA SER A 29 -28.53 0.67 -9.99
C SER A 29 -28.57 2.12 -10.46
N PHE A 30 -28.74 2.32 -11.77
CA PHE A 30 -28.96 3.62 -12.41
C PHE A 30 -30.45 4.00 -12.36
N PRO A 31 -30.86 5.25 -12.68
CA PRO A 31 -32.27 5.67 -12.60
C PRO A 31 -33.24 4.81 -13.41
N ASN A 32 -32.86 4.38 -14.61
CA ASN A 32 -33.75 3.67 -15.54
C ASN A 32 -33.35 2.22 -15.80
N GLU A 33 -32.19 1.78 -15.32
CA GLU A 33 -31.65 0.45 -15.58
C GLU A 33 -30.72 0.00 -14.46
N PHE A 34 -30.44 -1.30 -14.40
CA PHE A 34 -29.43 -1.82 -13.50
C PHE A 34 -28.51 -2.80 -14.21
N TRP A 35 -27.27 -2.84 -13.74
CA TRP A 35 -26.19 -3.64 -14.29
C TRP A 35 -25.75 -4.69 -13.31
N ILE A 36 -25.65 -5.94 -13.77
CA ILE A 36 -25.00 -7.02 -13.04
C ILE A 36 -23.72 -7.37 -13.78
N THR A 37 -22.58 -7.07 -13.18
CA THR A 37 -21.26 -7.33 -13.77
C THR A 37 -20.54 -8.41 -12.98
N ARG A 38 -20.02 -9.43 -13.67
CA ARG A 38 -19.16 -10.47 -13.11
C ARG A 38 -17.84 -10.44 -13.84
N GLN A 39 -16.74 -10.42 -13.07
CA GLN A 39 -15.39 -10.45 -13.62
C GLN A 39 -14.63 -11.62 -13.03
N ALA A 40 -14.09 -12.48 -13.91
CA ALA A 40 -13.10 -13.48 -13.57
C ALA A 40 -11.73 -12.93 -13.99
N PHE A 41 -10.80 -12.84 -13.05
CA PHE A 41 -9.45 -12.33 -13.29
C PHE A 41 -8.44 -13.40 -12.88
N LYS A 42 -7.65 -13.86 -13.82
CA LYS A 42 -6.55 -14.79 -13.61
C LYS A 42 -5.23 -14.07 -13.91
N ARG A 43 -4.29 -14.13 -12.98
CA ARG A 43 -2.95 -13.55 -13.15
C ARG A 43 -1.90 -14.59 -12.86
N GLU A 44 -0.90 -14.67 -13.71
CA GLU A 44 0.31 -15.48 -13.54
C GLU A 44 1.52 -14.54 -13.48
N TYR A 45 2.46 -14.82 -12.60
CA TYR A 45 3.62 -13.96 -12.44
C TYR A 45 4.90 -14.73 -12.10
N LYS A 46 6.02 -14.20 -12.60
CA LYS A 46 7.38 -14.64 -12.25
C LYS A 46 8.12 -13.44 -11.68
N ARG A 47 8.46 -13.51 -10.39
CA ARG A 47 9.13 -12.43 -9.65
C ARG A 47 10.51 -12.88 -9.21
N LEU A 48 11.52 -12.04 -9.44
CA LEU A 48 12.85 -12.20 -8.89
C LEU A 48 13.20 -10.95 -8.10
N ASN A 49 13.49 -11.14 -6.82
CA ASN A 49 13.99 -10.09 -5.94
C ASN A 49 15.42 -10.44 -5.53
N SER A 50 16.36 -9.54 -5.77
CA SER A 50 17.78 -9.70 -5.48
C SER A 50 18.24 -8.54 -4.62
N VAL A 51 18.96 -8.83 -3.55
CA VAL A 51 19.61 -7.84 -2.69
C VAL A 51 21.07 -8.23 -2.52
N LEU A 52 21.97 -7.34 -2.88
CA LEU A 52 23.41 -7.49 -2.67
C LEU A 52 23.86 -6.39 -1.72
N GLY A 53 24.69 -6.71 -0.76
CA GLY A 53 25.24 -5.75 0.18
C GLY A 53 26.73 -6.00 0.43
N LEU A 54 27.48 -4.91 0.49
CA LEU A 54 28.86 -4.88 0.89
C LEU A 54 29.02 -3.83 1.99
N GLN A 55 29.72 -4.18 3.05
CA GLN A 55 30.09 -3.28 4.12
C GLN A 55 31.58 -3.48 4.44
N TYR A 56 32.30 -2.38 4.59
CA TYR A 56 33.70 -2.39 4.96
C TYR A 56 33.94 -1.47 6.17
N ALA A 57 34.44 -2.02 7.25
CA ALA A 57 34.88 -1.29 8.44
C ALA A 57 36.33 -0.85 8.24
N ALA A 58 36.54 0.34 7.65
CA ALA A 58 37.88 0.86 7.36
C ALA A 58 38.70 1.03 8.65
N THR A 59 38.05 1.59 9.69
CA THR A 59 38.58 1.72 11.04
C THR A 59 37.52 1.28 12.06
N ALA A 60 37.85 1.33 13.37
CA ALA A 60 36.86 1.10 14.43
C ALA A 60 35.72 2.16 14.41
N ASN A 61 36.00 3.33 13.83
CA ASN A 61 35.10 4.48 13.84
C ASN A 61 34.48 4.79 12.48
N TRP A 62 34.94 4.16 11.39
CA TRP A 62 34.46 4.45 10.04
C TRP A 62 34.06 3.18 9.31
N THR A 63 32.80 3.12 8.92
CA THR A 63 32.21 2.03 8.14
C THR A 63 31.51 2.62 6.93
N PHE A 64 31.77 2.08 5.76
CA PHE A 64 31.07 2.42 4.54
C PHE A 64 30.68 1.19 3.75
N GLY A 65 29.81 1.36 2.77
CA GLY A 65 29.40 0.25 1.92
C GLY A 65 28.31 0.65 0.95
N PHE A 66 27.79 -0.38 0.29
CA PHE A 66 26.66 -0.20 -0.62
C PHE A 66 25.64 -1.32 -0.46
N GLN A 67 24.43 -1.04 -0.86
CA GLN A 67 23.36 -2.01 -1.07
C GLN A 67 22.79 -1.83 -2.48
N TYR A 68 22.68 -2.93 -3.22
CA TYR A 68 22.00 -2.95 -4.52
C TYR A 68 20.76 -3.84 -4.42
N ILE A 69 19.63 -3.33 -4.90
CA ILE A 69 18.34 -4.04 -4.93
C ILE A 69 17.89 -4.09 -6.40
N ALA A 70 17.58 -5.27 -6.88
CA ALA A 70 17.00 -5.47 -8.20
C ALA A 70 15.73 -6.32 -8.07
N ASN A 71 14.61 -5.80 -8.58
CA ASN A 71 13.34 -6.52 -8.64
C ASN A 71 12.87 -6.57 -10.09
N THR A 72 12.48 -7.75 -10.52
CA THR A 72 11.81 -7.94 -11.83
C THR A 72 10.55 -8.73 -11.62
N ASN A 73 9.50 -8.36 -12.33
CA ASN A 73 8.26 -9.10 -12.37
C ASN A 73 7.80 -9.22 -13.83
N ASN A 74 7.45 -10.42 -14.24
CA ASN A 74 6.82 -10.68 -15.53
C ASN A 74 5.44 -11.27 -15.23
N ALA A 75 4.40 -10.47 -15.42
CA ALA A 75 3.03 -10.87 -15.13
C ALA A 75 2.18 -10.85 -16.39
N LYS A 76 1.39 -11.90 -16.55
CA LYS A 76 0.33 -12.00 -17.55
C LYS A 76 -1.00 -12.13 -16.83
N ALA A 77 -2.02 -11.45 -17.31
CA ALA A 77 -3.35 -11.52 -16.72
C ALA A 77 -4.40 -11.63 -17.83
N ASN A 78 -5.36 -12.51 -17.60
CA ASN A 78 -6.58 -12.61 -18.39
C ASN A 78 -7.75 -12.17 -17.51
N ARG A 79 -8.60 -11.29 -18.04
CA ARG A 79 -9.82 -10.82 -17.38
C ARG A 79 -10.99 -10.99 -18.32
N ILE A 80 -11.96 -11.79 -17.90
CA ILE A 80 -13.24 -11.96 -18.60
C ILE A 80 -14.30 -11.22 -17.79
N THR A 81 -14.98 -10.27 -18.44
CA THR A 81 -16.06 -9.47 -17.86
C THR A 81 -17.35 -9.76 -18.60
N LYS A 82 -18.40 -10.16 -17.86
CA LYS A 82 -19.76 -10.32 -18.34
C LYS A 82 -20.65 -9.32 -17.64
N SER A 83 -21.29 -8.41 -18.39
CA SER A 83 -22.26 -7.45 -17.87
C SER A 83 -23.62 -7.70 -18.51
N SER A 84 -24.65 -7.87 -17.68
CA SER A 84 -26.04 -7.96 -18.10
C SER A 84 -26.77 -6.70 -17.65
N VAL A 85 -27.43 -6.03 -18.59
CA VAL A 85 -28.15 -4.76 -18.38
C VAL A 85 -29.65 -5.03 -18.45
N TYR A 86 -30.37 -4.57 -17.43
CA TYR A 86 -31.81 -4.79 -17.26
C TYR A 86 -32.53 -3.46 -17.13
N GLN A 87 -33.72 -3.38 -17.70
CA GLN A 87 -34.73 -2.36 -17.33
C GLN A 87 -35.48 -2.85 -16.09
N TYR A 88 -35.88 -1.92 -15.21
CA TYR A 88 -36.52 -2.31 -13.93
C TYR A 88 -37.82 -3.13 -14.10
N GLU A 89 -38.53 -2.95 -15.19
CA GLU A 89 -39.79 -3.63 -15.48
C GLU A 89 -39.60 -5.03 -16.12
N ASN A 90 -38.36 -5.38 -16.49
CA ASN A 90 -38.05 -6.60 -17.23
C ASN A 90 -37.18 -7.57 -16.45
N SER A 91 -37.59 -8.84 -16.41
CA SER A 91 -36.82 -9.94 -15.81
C SER A 91 -35.65 -10.41 -16.67
N ASN A 92 -35.65 -10.11 -17.98
CA ASN A 92 -34.60 -10.49 -18.93
C ASN A 92 -33.70 -9.31 -19.27
N PRO A 93 -32.38 -9.52 -19.41
CA PRO A 93 -31.48 -8.46 -19.83
C PRO A 93 -31.80 -8.02 -21.27
N PHE A 94 -31.86 -6.70 -21.47
CA PHE A 94 -32.02 -6.14 -22.82
C PHE A 94 -30.69 -5.94 -23.54
N ASN A 95 -29.55 -5.91 -22.80
CA ASN A 95 -28.21 -5.88 -23.36
C ASN A 95 -27.28 -6.82 -22.58
N GLU A 96 -26.46 -7.57 -23.27
CA GLU A 96 -25.43 -8.45 -22.70
C GLU A 96 -24.08 -8.10 -23.32
N ILE A 97 -23.10 -7.84 -22.46
CA ILE A 97 -21.77 -7.40 -22.86
C ILE A 97 -20.76 -8.44 -22.36
N LEU A 98 -19.95 -8.93 -23.29
CA LEU A 98 -18.79 -9.77 -22.98
C LEU A 98 -17.53 -9.03 -23.38
N SER A 99 -16.57 -8.92 -22.46
CA SER A 99 -15.24 -8.34 -22.73
C SER A 99 -14.15 -9.25 -22.20
N GLU A 100 -13.10 -9.41 -22.97
CA GLU A 100 -11.87 -10.09 -22.58
C GLU A 100 -10.69 -9.14 -22.68
N VAL A 101 -9.84 -9.11 -21.65
CA VAL A 101 -8.62 -8.31 -21.58
C VAL A 101 -7.44 -9.24 -21.29
N ASN A 102 -6.44 -9.22 -22.17
CA ASN A 102 -5.21 -10.00 -22.02
C ASN A 102 -4.04 -9.06 -21.71
N ALA A 103 -3.74 -8.84 -20.43
CA ALA A 103 -2.74 -7.90 -19.98
C ALA A 103 -1.35 -8.53 -19.83
N SER A 104 -0.31 -7.76 -20.15
CA SER A 104 1.10 -8.10 -19.86
C SER A 104 1.76 -6.94 -19.14
N GLN A 105 2.35 -7.19 -17.97
CA GLN A 105 3.05 -6.22 -17.15
C GLN A 105 4.47 -6.67 -16.86
N LYS A 106 5.44 -5.78 -17.05
CA LYS A 106 6.88 -6.08 -16.91
C LYS A 106 7.59 -5.00 -16.10
N PRO A 107 7.24 -4.80 -14.80
CA PRO A 107 7.97 -3.85 -13.98
C PRO A 107 9.38 -4.35 -13.66
N LYS A 108 10.33 -3.42 -13.74
CA LYS A 108 11.73 -3.58 -13.36
C LYS A 108 12.11 -2.46 -12.41
N PHE A 109 12.74 -2.79 -11.32
CA PHE A 109 13.22 -1.85 -10.32
C PHE A 109 14.68 -2.14 -10.00
N ASN A 110 15.51 -1.10 -10.03
CA ASN A 110 16.91 -1.15 -9.62
C ASN A 110 17.17 -0.02 -8.65
N SER A 111 17.84 -0.29 -7.54
CA SER A 111 18.20 0.72 -6.55
C SER A 111 19.61 0.49 -6.04
N LEU A 112 20.37 1.57 -5.92
CA LEU A 112 21.69 1.61 -5.33
C LEU A 112 21.67 2.58 -4.15
N ASN A 113 22.09 2.11 -2.98
CA ASN A 113 22.36 2.93 -1.80
C ASN A 113 23.84 2.86 -1.49
N LEU A 114 24.49 4.02 -1.37
CA LEU A 114 25.83 4.18 -0.83
C LEU A 114 25.70 4.80 0.57
N PHE A 115 26.34 4.19 1.54
CA PHE A 115 26.27 4.68 2.92
C PHE A 115 27.63 4.82 3.57
N ASN A 116 27.73 5.80 4.47
CA ASN A 116 28.84 6.03 5.35
C ASN A 116 28.34 6.21 6.78
N GLU A 117 28.95 5.54 7.73
CA GLU A 117 28.73 5.69 9.17
C GLU A 117 30.06 6.06 9.82
N ILE A 118 30.13 7.24 10.41
CA ILE A 118 31.32 7.78 11.08
C ILE A 118 30.97 7.98 12.55
N LYS A 119 31.60 7.24 13.44
CA LYS A 119 31.54 7.43 14.89
C LYS A 119 32.54 8.50 15.27
N LEU A 120 32.08 9.53 15.94
CA LEU A 120 32.92 10.67 16.34
C LEU A 120 33.57 10.42 17.71
N ASP A 121 32.90 9.63 18.57
CA ASP A 121 33.41 9.27 19.88
C ASP A 121 32.86 7.88 20.32
N SER A 122 33.26 7.45 21.53
CA SER A 122 32.75 6.23 22.17
C SER A 122 31.40 6.42 22.91
N LEU A 123 30.93 7.65 23.03
CA LEU A 123 29.69 8.02 23.74
C LEU A 123 28.46 7.99 22.83
N GLY A 124 28.65 7.66 21.54
CA GLY A 124 27.57 7.45 20.59
C GLY A 124 27.33 8.61 19.63
N LYS A 125 28.20 9.64 19.62
CA LYS A 125 28.15 10.66 18.57
C LYS A 125 28.51 10.03 17.24
N LYS A 126 27.66 10.20 16.23
CA LYS A 126 27.87 9.64 14.90
C LYS A 126 27.22 10.47 13.80
N ILE A 127 27.79 10.34 12.62
CA ILE A 127 27.25 10.90 11.37
C ILE A 127 26.98 9.73 10.43
N ASN A 128 25.75 9.72 9.86
CA ASN A 128 25.37 8.81 8.79
C ASN A 128 25.11 9.61 7.53
N VAL A 129 25.72 9.21 6.42
CA VAL A 129 25.48 9.80 5.10
C VAL A 129 24.98 8.71 4.17
N ASN A 130 23.85 8.95 3.51
CA ASN A 130 23.29 8.06 2.52
C ASN A 130 23.14 8.80 1.19
N LEU A 131 23.55 8.17 0.10
CA LEU A 131 23.28 8.58 -1.26
C LEU A 131 22.54 7.46 -1.94
N ASP A 132 21.37 7.75 -2.46
CA ASP A 132 20.46 6.78 -3.01
C ASP A 132 20.09 7.14 -4.44
N TYR A 133 20.02 6.13 -5.28
CA TYR A 133 19.47 6.23 -6.62
C TYR A 133 18.53 5.05 -6.86
N PHE A 134 17.39 5.28 -7.48
CA PHE A 134 16.64 4.20 -8.11
C PHE A 134 16.10 4.55 -9.48
N ASN A 135 15.92 3.51 -10.28
CA ASN A 135 15.21 3.52 -11.54
C ASN A 135 14.10 2.47 -11.50
N TYR A 136 12.90 2.88 -11.85
CA TYR A 136 11.74 2.03 -12.06
C TYR A 136 11.23 2.17 -13.48
N VAL A 137 11.01 1.05 -14.18
CA VAL A 137 10.40 1.03 -15.51
C VAL A 137 9.31 -0.02 -15.52
N ASN A 138 8.14 0.30 -16.06
CA ASN A 138 7.06 -0.65 -16.26
C ASN A 138 6.50 -0.52 -17.67
N PHE A 139 6.36 -1.64 -18.36
CA PHE A 139 5.64 -1.78 -19.62
C PHE A 139 4.35 -2.54 -19.33
N ASP A 140 3.21 -1.91 -19.61
CA ASP A 140 1.88 -2.46 -19.38
C ASP A 140 1.09 -2.40 -20.69
N THR A 141 0.82 -3.56 -21.28
CA THR A 141 0.08 -3.71 -22.53
C THR A 141 -1.21 -4.47 -22.24
N ARG A 142 -2.34 -3.92 -22.66
CA ARG A 142 -3.69 -4.45 -22.39
C ARG A 142 -4.54 -4.43 -23.66
N PRO A 143 -4.37 -5.39 -24.59
CA PRO A 143 -5.36 -5.62 -25.63
C PRO A 143 -6.68 -6.09 -25.00
N TYR A 144 -7.77 -5.66 -25.58
CA TYR A 144 -9.12 -6.09 -25.20
C TYR A 144 -9.99 -6.25 -26.44
N GLU A 145 -10.96 -7.15 -26.32
CA GLU A 145 -11.98 -7.40 -27.35
C GLU A 145 -13.29 -7.80 -26.68
N GLY A 146 -14.39 -7.72 -27.43
CA GLY A 146 -15.67 -8.16 -26.92
C GLY A 146 -16.84 -7.89 -27.84
N THR A 147 -18.01 -8.19 -27.29
CA THR A 147 -19.30 -8.03 -27.97
C THR A 147 -20.32 -7.37 -27.05
N SER A 148 -21.20 -6.57 -27.62
CA SER A 148 -22.41 -6.06 -26.96
C SER A 148 -23.62 -6.52 -27.78
N VAL A 149 -24.47 -7.32 -27.16
CA VAL A 149 -25.65 -7.91 -27.79
C VAL A 149 -26.89 -7.26 -27.21
N ARG A 150 -27.46 -6.30 -27.93
CA ARG A 150 -28.74 -5.68 -27.60
C ARG A 150 -29.87 -6.54 -28.15
N LYS A 151 -30.87 -6.86 -27.34
CA LYS A 151 -31.96 -7.78 -27.72
C LYS A 151 -33.16 -7.04 -28.37
N ILE A 152 -33.41 -5.79 -27.97
CA ILE A 152 -34.54 -5.00 -28.44
C ILE A 152 -34.13 -3.52 -28.65
N PRO A 153 -34.08 -3.02 -29.90
CA PRO A 153 -34.01 -3.77 -31.14
C PRO A 153 -32.75 -4.61 -31.21
N PHE A 154 -32.81 -5.76 -31.86
CA PHE A 154 -31.67 -6.66 -31.93
C PHE A 154 -30.50 -6.02 -32.70
N ASN A 155 -29.34 -5.98 -32.03
CA ASN A 155 -28.11 -5.46 -32.61
C ASN A 155 -26.90 -6.12 -31.94
N ILE A 156 -25.89 -6.47 -32.72
CA ILE A 156 -24.60 -6.98 -32.22
C ILE A 156 -23.51 -5.98 -32.61
N GLN A 157 -22.81 -5.47 -31.63
CA GLN A 157 -21.64 -4.63 -31.81
C GLN A 157 -20.37 -5.36 -31.36
N TYR A 158 -19.37 -5.40 -32.20
CA TYR A 158 -18.04 -5.90 -31.88
C TYR A 158 -17.15 -4.70 -31.53
N PHE A 159 -16.34 -4.87 -30.51
CA PHE A 159 -15.36 -3.86 -30.13
C PHE A 159 -14.01 -4.51 -29.83
N ASN A 160 -12.95 -3.80 -30.10
CA ASN A 160 -11.59 -4.14 -29.72
C ASN A 160 -10.76 -2.90 -29.45
N GLY A 161 -9.64 -3.09 -28.80
CA GLY A 161 -8.72 -2.01 -28.55
C GLY A 161 -7.45 -2.49 -27.86
N ILE A 162 -6.55 -1.56 -27.64
CA ILE A 162 -5.31 -1.79 -26.95
C ILE A 162 -4.93 -0.54 -26.14
N ASN A 163 -4.53 -0.75 -24.89
CA ASN A 163 -3.87 0.27 -24.08
C ASN A 163 -2.42 -0.16 -23.86
N ASN A 164 -1.47 0.66 -24.30
CA ASN A 164 -0.06 0.51 -23.99
C ASN A 164 0.36 1.65 -23.08
N ASN A 165 0.90 1.34 -21.92
CA ASN A 165 1.41 2.32 -20.97
C ASN A 165 2.86 1.97 -20.62
N GLN A 166 3.74 2.93 -20.81
CA GLN A 166 5.12 2.86 -20.37
C GLN A 166 5.34 3.91 -19.30
N GLN A 167 5.76 3.49 -18.11
CA GLN A 167 6.15 4.37 -17.01
C GLN A 167 7.64 4.22 -16.75
N SER A 168 8.33 5.35 -16.59
CA SER A 168 9.70 5.42 -16.11
C SER A 168 9.79 6.40 -14.95
N THR A 169 10.38 5.98 -13.83
CA THR A 169 10.61 6.85 -12.67
C THR A 169 12.06 6.73 -12.24
N ASN A 170 12.73 7.85 -12.15
CA ASN A 170 14.10 7.97 -11.63
C ASN A 170 14.06 8.83 -10.36
N ASN A 171 14.78 8.40 -9.34
CA ASN A 171 14.94 9.18 -8.12
C ASN A 171 16.40 9.20 -7.69
N PHE A 172 16.86 10.36 -7.28
CA PHE A 172 18.13 10.56 -6.59
C PHE A 172 17.85 11.23 -5.25
N SER A 173 18.44 10.72 -4.16
CA SER A 173 18.37 11.37 -2.86
C SER A 173 19.69 11.34 -2.10
N GLY A 174 19.92 12.40 -1.33
CA GLY A 174 21.00 12.52 -0.36
C GLY A 174 20.43 12.79 1.02
N LYS A 175 20.92 12.09 2.02
CA LYS A 175 20.47 12.20 3.42
C LYS A 175 21.67 12.21 4.35
N VAL A 176 21.69 13.15 5.30
CA VAL A 176 22.67 13.23 6.38
C VAL A 176 21.93 13.21 7.71
N ASP A 177 22.29 12.27 8.59
CA ASP A 177 21.79 12.17 9.96
C ASP A 177 22.96 12.32 10.93
N ILE A 178 22.80 13.14 11.96
CA ILE A 178 23.77 13.39 13.01
C ILE A 178 23.13 13.05 14.35
N GLU A 179 23.71 12.14 15.09
CA GLU A 179 23.33 11.81 16.45
C GLU A 179 24.33 12.42 17.44
N LEU A 180 23.81 13.19 18.40
CA LEU A 180 24.59 13.96 19.37
C LEU A 180 24.04 13.65 20.77
N PRO A 181 24.40 12.52 21.39
CA PRO A 181 24.12 12.30 22.80
C PRO A 181 24.91 13.32 23.65
N THR A 182 24.19 13.99 24.51
CA THR A 182 24.76 14.96 25.48
C THR A 182 24.31 14.54 26.88
N THR A 183 24.89 15.18 27.91
CA THR A 183 24.49 14.97 29.30
C THR A 183 23.05 15.39 29.58
N TRP A 184 22.50 16.32 28.79
CA TRP A 184 21.16 16.86 28.98
C TRP A 184 20.08 16.05 28.23
N ALA A 185 20.35 15.68 26.95
CA ALA A 185 19.45 14.94 26.10
C ALA A 185 20.19 14.26 24.94
N ASN A 186 19.56 13.27 24.31
CA ASN A 186 20.04 12.67 23.06
C ASN A 186 19.41 13.44 21.89
N TRP A 187 20.23 14.19 21.16
CA TRP A 187 19.80 14.95 20.01
C TRP A 187 20.01 14.15 18.72
N SER A 188 19.06 14.26 17.81
CA SER A 188 19.19 13.77 16.44
C SER A 188 18.77 14.90 15.51
N THR A 189 19.62 15.24 14.54
CA THR A 189 19.33 16.26 13.52
C THR A 189 19.79 15.77 12.17
N GLY A 190 19.20 16.31 11.10
CA GLY A 190 19.60 15.91 9.76
C GLY A 190 18.89 16.69 8.67
N GLY A 191 19.27 16.34 7.44
CA GLY A 191 18.68 16.89 6.23
C GLY A 191 18.56 15.84 5.15
N LYS A 192 17.56 16.02 4.28
CA LYS A 192 17.33 15.20 3.08
C LYS A 192 17.04 16.09 1.89
N ILE A 193 17.60 15.74 0.74
CA ILE A 193 17.21 16.26 -0.57
C ILE A 193 16.83 15.05 -1.41
N SER A 194 15.70 15.13 -2.12
CA SER A 194 15.22 14.07 -3.00
C SER A 194 14.64 14.67 -4.28
N VAL A 195 15.09 14.18 -5.44
CA VAL A 195 14.62 14.60 -6.75
C VAL A 195 14.08 13.40 -7.49
N SER A 196 12.80 13.44 -7.87
CA SER A 196 12.13 12.39 -8.65
C SER A 196 11.70 12.94 -10.00
N LYS A 197 11.89 12.15 -11.04
CA LYS A 197 11.37 12.40 -12.39
C LYS A 197 10.59 11.20 -12.86
N THR A 198 9.34 11.41 -13.24
CA THR A 198 8.44 10.37 -13.75
C THR A 198 7.95 10.76 -15.14
N GLU A 199 8.07 9.84 -16.06
CA GLU A 199 7.57 9.95 -17.42
C GLU A 199 6.59 8.81 -17.67
N ASN A 200 5.43 9.14 -18.22
CA ASN A 200 4.43 8.17 -18.65
C ASN A 200 4.11 8.45 -20.12
N TYR A 201 4.18 7.41 -20.92
CA TYR A 201 3.78 7.43 -22.31
C TYR A 201 2.64 6.44 -22.51
N ILE A 202 1.50 6.90 -22.99
CA ILE A 202 0.35 6.05 -23.30
C ILE A 202 -0.01 6.15 -24.77
N THR A 203 -0.25 4.98 -25.38
CA THR A 203 -0.96 4.87 -26.64
C THR A 203 -2.19 4.01 -26.42
N ALA A 204 -3.35 4.50 -26.78
CA ALA A 204 -4.59 3.75 -26.74
C ALA A 204 -5.30 3.81 -28.07
N PHE A 205 -5.79 2.67 -28.52
CA PHE A 205 -6.64 2.53 -29.69
C PHE A 205 -7.96 1.87 -29.27
N ASN A 206 -9.06 2.35 -29.76
CA ASN A 206 -10.40 1.78 -29.52
C ASN A 206 -11.20 1.78 -30.83
N SER A 207 -11.85 0.67 -31.14
CA SER A 207 -12.69 0.49 -32.31
C SER A 207 -14.00 -0.22 -31.93
N GLY A 208 -15.08 0.13 -32.60
CA GLY A 208 -16.35 -0.60 -32.57
C GLY A 208 -17.40 -0.11 -31.56
N LEU A 209 -17.03 0.56 -30.48
CA LEU A 209 -17.97 1.25 -29.60
C LEU A 209 -17.63 2.73 -29.57
N VAL A 210 -18.43 3.53 -30.21
CA VAL A 210 -18.40 4.98 -30.04
C VAL A 210 -18.92 5.27 -28.63
N THR A 211 -18.02 5.47 -27.69
CA THR A 211 -18.42 6.00 -26.39
C THR A 211 -18.61 7.50 -26.55
N THR A 212 -19.75 8.01 -26.13
CA THR A 212 -20.11 9.46 -26.15
C THR A 212 -19.12 10.34 -25.40
N LEU A 213 -18.16 9.75 -24.65
CA LEU A 213 -17.11 10.47 -23.95
C LEU A 213 -16.04 11.07 -24.88
N ASN A 214 -15.82 10.51 -26.06
CA ASN A 214 -14.94 11.07 -27.09
C ASN A 214 -15.17 10.38 -28.45
N PRO A 215 -16.19 10.80 -29.22
CA PRO A 215 -16.55 10.15 -30.48
C PRO A 215 -15.48 10.30 -31.58
N ASP A 216 -14.55 11.24 -31.43
CA ASP A 216 -13.65 11.66 -32.51
C ASP A 216 -12.20 11.17 -32.39
N LEU A 217 -11.85 10.40 -31.31
CA LEU A 217 -10.47 9.96 -31.10
C LEU A 217 -10.34 8.43 -31.04
N PRO A 218 -10.19 7.75 -32.21
CA PRO A 218 -9.90 6.31 -32.23
C PRO A 218 -8.51 6.00 -31.65
N GLN A 219 -7.64 7.00 -31.52
CA GLN A 219 -6.29 6.85 -31.02
C GLN A 219 -5.93 7.95 -30.02
N ILE A 220 -5.48 7.56 -28.84
CA ILE A 220 -4.94 8.46 -27.82
C ILE A 220 -3.43 8.26 -27.76
N ASN A 221 -2.67 9.34 -27.98
CA ASN A 221 -1.25 9.41 -27.69
C ASN A 221 -1.05 10.52 -26.68
N ASN A 222 -0.58 10.19 -25.49
CA ASN A 222 -0.27 11.20 -24.48
C ASN A 222 1.05 10.92 -23.81
N GLN A 223 1.76 12.00 -23.53
CA GLN A 223 2.96 12.00 -22.70
C GLN A 223 2.69 12.84 -21.46
N TYR A 224 2.95 12.27 -20.32
CA TYR A 224 2.81 12.92 -19.03
C TYR A 224 4.14 12.92 -18.31
N HIS A 225 4.60 14.10 -17.90
CA HIS A 225 5.81 14.32 -17.12
C HIS A 225 5.45 14.81 -15.73
N TYR A 226 6.15 14.31 -14.72
CA TYR A 226 6.04 14.75 -13.34
C TYR A 226 7.41 14.80 -12.68
N ASP A 227 7.81 15.99 -12.25
CA ASP A 227 9.02 16.27 -11.51
C ASP A 227 8.68 16.66 -10.07
N GLU A 228 9.40 16.11 -9.09
CA GLU A 228 9.25 16.44 -7.68
C GLU A 228 10.62 16.66 -7.04
N ASN A 229 10.75 17.77 -6.31
CA ASN A 229 11.90 18.09 -5.48
C ASN A 229 11.43 18.26 -4.04
N VAL A 230 11.99 17.48 -3.11
CA VAL A 230 11.70 17.52 -1.68
C VAL A 230 12.98 17.84 -0.93
N GLN A 231 12.98 18.93 -0.17
CA GLN A 231 14.04 19.32 0.73
C GLN A 231 13.50 19.27 2.16
N ALA A 232 14.21 18.61 3.06
CA ALA A 232 13.77 18.45 4.43
C ALA A 232 14.91 18.72 5.40
N LEU A 233 14.60 19.43 6.50
CA LEU A 233 15.43 19.58 7.67
C LEU A 233 14.67 19.08 8.89
N TYR A 234 15.33 18.42 9.81
CA TYR A 234 14.68 17.89 11.01
C TYR A 234 15.62 17.87 12.21
N VAL A 235 15.02 18.01 13.38
CA VAL A 235 15.66 17.90 14.67
C VAL A 235 14.73 17.18 15.64
N SER A 236 15.29 16.33 16.48
CA SER A 236 14.58 15.74 17.62
C SER A 236 15.48 15.64 18.83
N GLY A 237 14.88 15.78 20.02
CA GLY A 237 15.53 15.59 21.30
C GLY A 237 14.77 14.51 22.08
N ASN A 238 15.51 13.54 22.61
CA ASN A 238 15.01 12.54 23.54
C ASN A 238 15.69 12.72 24.88
N LYS A 239 14.90 12.83 25.97
CA LYS A 239 15.40 13.00 27.32
C LYS A 239 14.71 12.06 28.29
N LYS A 240 15.49 11.24 28.97
CA LYS A 240 15.06 10.55 30.18
C LYS A 240 15.15 11.55 31.34
N ILE A 241 14.00 12.07 31.78
CA ILE A 241 13.91 13.11 32.82
C ILE A 241 14.23 12.48 34.19
N ASN A 242 13.72 11.27 34.42
CA ASN A 242 14.02 10.43 35.56
C ASN A 242 13.76 8.97 35.17
N ASP A 243 13.82 8.02 36.13
CA ASP A 243 13.61 6.58 35.84
C ASP A 243 12.20 6.22 35.42
N GLN A 244 11.24 7.11 35.67
CA GLN A 244 9.85 6.91 35.34
C GLN A 244 9.39 7.70 34.12
N PHE A 245 10.02 8.84 33.80
CA PHE A 245 9.54 9.77 32.78
C PHE A 245 10.57 10.01 31.69
N GLU A 246 10.13 9.76 30.44
CA GLU A 246 10.89 10.00 29.21
C GLU A 246 10.07 10.85 28.25
N ALA A 247 10.71 11.84 27.62
CA ALA A 247 10.09 12.72 26.63
C ALA A 247 10.93 12.80 25.37
N GLN A 248 10.27 12.69 24.22
CA GLN A 248 10.85 12.93 22.91
C GLN A 248 10.02 13.99 22.18
N ILE A 249 10.70 15.01 21.65
CA ILE A 249 10.07 16.06 20.83
C ILE A 249 10.86 16.16 19.55
N GLY A 250 10.17 16.25 18.42
CA GLY A 250 10.77 16.40 17.10
C GLY A 250 10.02 17.40 16.24
N LEU A 251 10.76 18.03 15.35
CA LEU A 251 10.22 18.91 14.31
C LEU A 251 10.94 18.61 12.99
N ARG A 252 10.16 18.40 11.94
CA ARG A 252 10.62 18.29 10.57
C ARG A 252 9.95 19.36 9.72
N MET A 253 10.72 20.05 8.92
CA MET A 253 10.27 20.99 7.90
C MET A 253 10.54 20.41 6.53
N GLU A 254 9.56 20.45 5.63
CA GLU A 254 9.72 20.05 4.24
C GLU A 254 9.32 21.20 3.30
N ALA A 255 10.20 21.54 2.37
CA ALA A 255 9.91 22.37 1.21
C ALA A 255 9.80 21.46 -0.01
N ILE A 256 8.66 21.56 -0.72
CA ILE A 256 8.30 20.67 -1.81
C ILE A 256 7.98 21.52 -3.04
N GLN A 257 8.51 21.10 -4.17
CA GLN A 257 8.23 21.67 -5.48
C GLN A 257 7.85 20.54 -6.42
N THR A 258 6.70 20.66 -7.09
CA THR A 258 6.25 19.70 -8.10
C THR A 258 5.91 20.41 -9.39
N LYS A 259 6.28 19.81 -10.51
CA LYS A 259 5.90 20.26 -11.85
C LYS A 259 5.33 19.08 -12.62
N SER A 260 4.20 19.29 -13.26
CA SER A 260 3.63 18.29 -14.16
C SER A 260 3.21 18.91 -15.47
N HIS A 261 3.31 18.14 -16.54
CA HIS A 261 2.87 18.52 -17.88
C HIS A 261 2.19 17.33 -18.57
N SER A 262 1.00 17.57 -19.13
CA SER A 262 0.27 16.60 -19.94
C SER A 262 0.13 17.13 -21.37
N GLY A 263 0.68 16.39 -22.34
CA GLY A 263 0.70 16.80 -23.75
C GLY A 263 -0.70 16.96 -24.33
N ASN A 264 -1.59 15.98 -24.18
CA ASN A 264 -2.95 16.03 -24.73
C ASN A 264 -3.81 17.16 -24.18
N ARG A 265 -3.59 17.53 -22.91
CA ARG A 265 -4.36 18.62 -22.26
C ARG A 265 -3.68 19.96 -22.42
N ASN A 266 -2.45 19.98 -22.95
CA ASN A 266 -1.57 21.15 -22.97
C ASN A 266 -1.59 21.91 -21.63
N GLN A 267 -1.61 21.15 -20.53
CA GLN A 267 -1.77 21.67 -19.18
C GLN A 267 -0.51 21.42 -18.36
N SER A 268 0.04 22.49 -17.83
CA SER A 268 1.16 22.46 -16.88
C SER A 268 0.68 22.91 -15.51
N ILE A 269 1.16 22.22 -14.46
CA ILE A 269 0.85 22.52 -13.07
C ILE A 269 2.17 22.65 -12.32
N ASP A 270 2.36 23.74 -11.61
CA ASP A 270 3.52 24.01 -10.76
C ASP A 270 3.01 24.30 -9.34
N ASN A 271 3.42 23.47 -8.36
CA ASN A 271 3.07 23.65 -6.96
C ASN A 271 4.34 23.81 -6.12
N LYS A 272 4.30 24.76 -5.18
CA LYS A 272 5.36 24.99 -4.19
C LYS A 272 4.72 25.21 -2.84
N TYR A 273 5.19 24.47 -1.84
CA TYR A 273 4.71 24.64 -0.47
C TYR A 273 5.74 24.18 0.55
N THR A 274 5.67 24.76 1.75
CA THR A 274 6.47 24.37 2.90
C THR A 274 5.54 23.91 4.02
N LYS A 275 5.85 22.78 4.66
CA LYS A 275 5.05 22.21 5.75
C LYS A 275 5.93 21.80 6.92
N LEU A 276 5.36 21.94 8.12
CA LEU A 276 5.95 21.51 9.38
C LEU A 276 5.28 20.22 9.87
N PHE A 277 6.10 19.30 10.37
CA PHE A 277 5.71 17.99 10.88
C PHE A 277 6.24 17.85 12.32
N PRO A 278 5.52 18.36 13.32
CA PRO A 278 5.84 18.18 14.72
C PRO A 278 5.53 16.73 15.16
N SER A 279 6.30 16.26 16.15
CA SER A 279 6.06 15.00 16.84
C SER A 279 6.40 15.14 18.32
N ILE A 280 5.58 14.50 19.17
CA ILE A 280 5.76 14.47 20.62
C ILE A 280 5.49 13.03 21.07
N ASN A 281 6.39 12.47 21.87
CA ASN A 281 6.19 11.21 22.57
C ASN A 281 6.55 11.40 24.04
N LEU A 282 5.61 11.12 24.92
CA LEU A 282 5.79 11.17 26.37
C LEU A 282 5.54 9.76 26.93
N SER A 283 6.41 9.26 27.77
CA SER A 283 6.28 7.96 28.42
C SER A 283 6.44 8.13 29.93
N TYR A 284 5.50 7.57 30.68
CA TYR A 284 5.52 7.52 32.13
C TYR A 284 5.35 6.09 32.63
N SER A 285 6.41 5.54 33.23
CA SER A 285 6.41 4.22 33.86
C SER A 285 6.09 4.37 35.35
N ALA A 286 4.81 4.27 35.72
CA ALA A 286 4.38 4.43 37.10
C ALA A 286 4.99 3.35 38.02
N ASN A 287 5.17 2.15 37.49
CA ASN A 287 5.84 1.03 38.14
C ASN A 287 6.23 -0.02 37.06
N LYS A 288 6.82 -1.16 37.51
CA LYS A 288 7.27 -2.25 36.61
C LYS A 288 6.15 -2.88 35.76
N ASN A 289 4.89 -2.68 36.13
CA ASN A 289 3.73 -3.29 35.46
C ASN A 289 2.89 -2.28 34.69
N SER A 290 3.04 -0.98 34.95
CA SER A 290 2.14 0.05 34.43
C SER A 290 2.91 1.15 33.70
N THR A 291 2.63 1.35 32.42
CA THR A 291 3.22 2.41 31.59
C THR A 291 2.12 3.17 30.86
N TYR A 292 2.23 4.48 30.86
CA TYR A 292 1.39 5.40 30.11
C TYR A 292 2.23 6.05 29.02
N ARG A 293 1.72 6.12 27.79
CA ARG A 293 2.39 6.85 26.70
C ARG A 293 1.39 7.75 26.02
N PHE A 294 1.81 8.97 25.72
CA PHE A 294 1.10 9.89 24.84
C PHE A 294 1.94 10.14 23.61
N SER A 295 1.32 10.09 22.44
CA SER A 295 1.98 10.36 21.16
C SER A 295 1.14 11.31 20.32
N TYR A 296 1.78 12.33 19.79
CA TYR A 296 1.24 13.17 18.74
C TYR A 296 2.18 13.16 17.54
N SER A 297 1.65 13.04 16.33
CA SER A 297 2.45 13.18 15.10
C SER A 297 1.61 13.74 13.97
N LYS A 298 2.18 14.69 13.24
CA LYS A 298 1.65 15.12 11.94
C LYS A 298 2.39 14.40 10.82
N ARG A 299 1.65 13.85 9.84
CA ARG A 299 2.19 13.10 8.71
C ARG A 299 1.61 13.60 7.40
N ILE A 300 2.31 13.31 6.30
CA ILE A 300 1.85 13.55 4.93
C ILE A 300 1.63 12.21 4.22
N ALA A 301 0.55 12.11 3.46
CA ALA A 301 0.31 11.02 2.53
C ALA A 301 0.31 11.58 1.10
N ARG A 302 1.30 11.17 0.31
CA ARG A 302 1.46 11.62 -1.08
C ARG A 302 0.81 10.64 -2.04
N PRO A 303 0.21 11.11 -3.15
CA PRO A 303 -0.28 10.23 -4.21
C PRO A 303 0.86 9.39 -4.79
N ASN A 304 0.52 8.17 -5.22
CA ASN A 304 1.41 7.38 -6.06
C ASN A 304 1.58 8.04 -7.43
N PHE A 305 2.70 7.79 -8.10
CA PHE A 305 2.95 8.39 -9.42
C PHE A 305 1.91 8.00 -10.48
N ALA A 306 1.34 6.79 -10.38
CA ALA A 306 0.24 6.35 -11.26
C ALA A 306 -1.08 7.09 -11.00
N GLU A 307 -1.37 7.49 -9.76
CA GLU A 307 -2.58 8.22 -9.37
C GLU A 307 -2.58 9.67 -9.89
N LEU A 308 -1.38 10.22 -10.13
CA LEU A 308 -1.19 11.55 -10.71
C LEU A 308 -1.32 11.57 -12.24
N ASN A 309 -1.18 10.41 -12.90
CA ASN A 309 -1.18 10.31 -14.35
C ASN A 309 -2.59 10.50 -14.93
N PRO A 310 -2.90 11.61 -15.64
CA PRO A 310 -4.24 11.91 -16.12
C PRO A 310 -4.66 11.10 -17.35
N ASN A 311 -3.90 10.08 -17.71
CA ASN A 311 -4.19 9.25 -18.86
C ASN A 311 -5.36 8.31 -18.60
N LEU A 312 -6.35 8.36 -19.50
CA LEU A 312 -7.50 7.48 -19.47
C LEU A 312 -7.12 6.07 -19.94
N THR A 313 -7.46 5.06 -19.15
CA THR A 313 -7.28 3.65 -19.48
C THR A 313 -8.63 2.94 -19.46
N TYR A 314 -9.02 2.33 -20.55
CA TYR A 314 -10.25 1.54 -20.61
C TYR A 314 -10.02 0.15 -19.97
N VAL A 315 -10.86 -0.19 -19.00
CA VAL A 315 -10.95 -1.53 -18.41
C VAL A 315 -11.96 -2.37 -19.20
N THR A 316 -13.06 -1.73 -19.57
CA THR A 316 -14.08 -2.18 -20.52
C THR A 316 -14.57 -0.95 -21.27
N PRO A 317 -15.35 -1.06 -22.34
CA PRO A 317 -15.95 0.11 -22.98
C PRO A 317 -16.78 1.00 -22.07
N PHE A 318 -17.30 0.46 -20.97
CA PHE A 318 -18.18 1.11 -20.00
C PHE A 318 -17.52 1.44 -18.66
N LEU A 319 -16.26 1.01 -18.48
CA LEU A 319 -15.48 1.28 -17.28
C LEU A 319 -14.09 1.76 -17.65
N SER A 320 -13.78 2.98 -17.26
CA SER A 320 -12.45 3.58 -17.44
C SER A 320 -11.83 3.99 -16.12
N VAL A 321 -10.50 4.04 -16.08
CA VAL A 321 -9.69 4.50 -14.94
C VAL A 321 -8.82 5.66 -15.40
N GLU A 322 -8.74 6.69 -14.59
CA GLU A 322 -7.91 7.87 -14.82
C GLU A 322 -7.29 8.34 -13.52
N GLY A 323 -6.02 8.73 -13.56
CA GLY A 323 -5.41 9.48 -12.48
C GLY A 323 -5.75 10.97 -12.58
N ASN A 324 -5.20 11.76 -11.67
CA ASN A 324 -5.52 13.18 -11.59
C ASN A 324 -4.28 14.01 -11.32
N GLN A 325 -3.80 14.78 -12.30
CA GLN A 325 -2.59 15.59 -12.17
C GLN A 325 -2.70 16.75 -11.16
N VAL A 326 -3.93 17.15 -10.76
CA VAL A 326 -4.17 18.16 -9.72
C VAL A 326 -4.33 17.56 -8.32
N LEU A 327 -4.10 16.26 -8.18
CA LEU A 327 -4.21 15.58 -6.90
C LEU A 327 -3.18 16.11 -5.91
N ARG A 328 -3.64 16.49 -4.72
CA ARG A 328 -2.80 17.02 -3.64
C ARG A 328 -2.52 15.95 -2.59
N PRO A 329 -1.36 15.99 -1.93
CA PRO A 329 -1.14 15.19 -0.74
C PRO A 329 -2.09 15.61 0.38
N TYR A 330 -2.50 14.65 1.22
CA TYR A 330 -3.27 14.96 2.41
C TYR A 330 -2.43 14.85 3.68
N PHE A 331 -2.91 15.47 4.76
CA PHE A 331 -2.21 15.54 6.03
C PHE A 331 -3.02 14.83 7.10
N VAL A 332 -2.29 14.16 8.01
CA VAL A 332 -2.87 13.37 9.08
C VAL A 332 -2.27 13.84 10.41
N ASP A 333 -3.11 14.35 11.30
CA ASP A 333 -2.77 14.62 12.69
C ASP A 333 -3.25 13.44 13.54
N ASN A 334 -2.32 12.70 14.18
CA ASN A 334 -2.61 11.55 15.02
C ASN A 334 -2.33 11.87 16.48
N PHE A 335 -3.29 11.63 17.33
CA PHE A 335 -3.18 11.69 18.78
C PHE A 335 -3.44 10.29 19.33
N GLU A 336 -2.52 9.74 20.10
CA GLU A 336 -2.62 8.40 20.64
C GLU A 336 -2.25 8.42 22.14
N PHE A 337 -3.05 7.74 22.94
CA PHE A 337 -2.78 7.50 24.35
C PHE A 337 -2.78 6.01 24.60
N PHE A 338 -1.70 5.49 25.18
CA PHE A 338 -1.54 4.08 25.51
C PHE A 338 -1.48 3.92 27.02
N TYR A 339 -2.21 2.94 27.51
CA TYR A 339 -2.06 2.41 28.86
C TYR A 339 -1.69 0.93 28.76
N THR A 340 -0.52 0.57 29.22
CA THR A 340 -0.06 -0.82 29.29
C THR A 340 -0.04 -1.27 30.73
N TYR A 341 -0.77 -2.33 31.05
CA TYR A 341 -0.72 -3.01 32.34
C TYR A 341 -0.34 -4.46 32.13
N LYS A 342 0.89 -4.83 32.52
CA LYS A 342 1.46 -6.17 32.26
C LYS A 342 1.36 -6.54 30.77
N LYS A 343 0.46 -7.47 30.46
CA LYS A 343 0.22 -8.01 29.11
C LYS A 343 -1.01 -7.41 28.42
N LEU A 344 -1.64 -6.43 29.03
CA LEU A 344 -2.80 -5.74 28.51
C LEU A 344 -2.39 -4.34 28.04
N GLU A 345 -2.61 -4.02 26.78
CA GLU A 345 -2.42 -2.69 26.23
C GLU A 345 -3.74 -2.12 25.74
N THR A 346 -4.11 -0.96 26.25
CA THR A 346 -5.25 -0.15 25.80
C THR A 346 -4.72 1.06 25.05
N LYS A 347 -5.15 1.25 23.81
CA LYS A 347 -4.85 2.44 23.02
C LYS A 347 -6.13 3.21 22.75
N LEU A 348 -6.18 4.49 23.14
CA LEU A 348 -7.15 5.46 22.67
C LEU A 348 -6.51 6.29 21.58
N TYR A 349 -7.23 6.57 20.51
CA TYR A 349 -6.68 7.36 19.42
C TYR A 349 -7.70 8.29 18.77
N HIS A 350 -7.20 9.41 18.28
CA HIS A 350 -7.93 10.37 17.47
C HIS A 350 -7.09 10.74 16.26
N SER A 351 -7.67 10.62 15.05
CA SER A 351 -7.03 10.95 13.77
C SER A 351 -7.85 12.01 13.05
N LEU A 352 -7.16 13.05 12.58
CA LEU A 352 -7.71 14.11 11.72
C LEU A 352 -7.01 14.00 10.37
N GLU A 353 -7.75 13.69 9.33
CA GLU A 353 -7.26 13.55 7.97
C GLU A 353 -7.94 14.61 7.11
N ASN A 354 -7.17 15.57 6.60
CA ASN A 354 -7.70 16.70 5.84
C ASN A 354 -7.30 16.60 4.37
N ASP A 355 -8.25 16.87 3.47
CA ASP A 355 -8.08 16.86 2.01
C ASP A 355 -7.74 15.45 1.46
N VAL A 356 -8.32 14.40 2.06
CA VAL A 356 -8.06 13.00 1.70
C VAL A 356 -8.49 12.75 0.27
N PHE A 357 -7.58 12.21 -0.54
CA PHE A 357 -7.90 11.72 -1.87
C PHE A 357 -8.31 10.25 -1.85
N ASN A 358 -9.25 9.91 -2.70
CA ASN A 358 -9.65 8.52 -2.93
C ASN A 358 -10.08 8.33 -4.38
N GLN A 359 -10.08 7.08 -4.85
CA GLN A 359 -10.67 6.74 -6.12
C GLN A 359 -12.19 6.72 -5.99
N VAL A 360 -12.87 7.46 -6.84
CA VAL A 360 -14.33 7.58 -6.88
C VAL A 360 -14.82 7.13 -8.24
N GLY A 361 -15.84 6.28 -8.24
CA GLY A 361 -16.55 5.92 -9.47
C GLY A 361 -17.59 6.99 -9.80
N LEU A 362 -17.34 7.77 -10.82
CA LEU A 362 -18.29 8.76 -11.33
C LEU A 362 -19.18 8.11 -12.40
N PRO A 363 -20.46 7.85 -12.12
CA PRO A 363 -21.38 7.37 -13.12
C PRO A 363 -21.83 8.51 -14.03
N TYR A 364 -21.83 8.26 -15.33
CA TYR A 364 -22.41 9.11 -16.34
C TYR A 364 -23.82 8.58 -16.65
N LEU A 365 -24.86 9.30 -16.20
CA LEU A 365 -26.24 8.82 -16.24
C LEU A 365 -26.78 8.64 -17.66
N GLU A 366 -26.30 9.44 -18.62
CA GLU A 366 -26.73 9.40 -20.02
C GLU A 366 -26.20 8.17 -20.77
N THR A 367 -25.04 7.65 -20.38
CA THR A 367 -24.34 6.57 -21.08
C THR A 367 -24.17 5.33 -20.24
N SER A 368 -24.58 5.39 -18.95
CA SER A 368 -24.38 4.35 -17.94
C SER A 368 -22.92 3.88 -17.80
N ASN A 369 -21.99 4.74 -18.18
CA ASN A 369 -20.55 4.50 -18.05
C ASN A 369 -20.07 4.88 -16.65
N ILE A 370 -19.04 4.20 -16.16
CA ILE A 370 -18.39 4.53 -14.89
C ILE A 370 -16.94 4.92 -15.17
N ARG A 371 -16.57 6.10 -14.70
CA ARG A 371 -15.18 6.57 -14.72
C ARG A 371 -14.63 6.57 -13.30
N LEU A 372 -13.60 5.76 -13.06
CA LEU A 372 -12.86 5.74 -11.80
C LEU A 372 -11.79 6.82 -11.85
N ILE A 373 -11.89 7.82 -11.00
CA ILE A 373 -10.94 8.95 -10.92
C ILE A 373 -10.53 9.21 -9.47
N TYR A 374 -9.28 9.60 -9.26
CA TYR A 374 -8.80 10.04 -7.95
C TYR A 374 -9.13 11.51 -7.71
N LYS A 375 -9.72 11.84 -6.56
CA LYS A 375 -10.06 13.21 -6.16
C LYS A 375 -9.80 13.44 -4.69
N ASN A 376 -9.38 14.65 -4.32
CA ASN A 376 -9.36 15.11 -2.93
C ASN A 376 -10.76 15.58 -2.56
N ILE A 377 -11.53 14.78 -1.83
CA ILE A 377 -12.94 15.05 -1.57
C ILE A 377 -13.38 14.80 -0.13
N PHE A 378 -12.48 14.31 0.74
CA PHE A 378 -12.87 13.96 2.10
C PHE A 378 -12.04 14.69 3.15
N ASP A 379 -12.72 15.15 4.22
CA ASP A 379 -12.11 15.34 5.53
C ASP A 379 -12.63 14.25 6.46
N ILE A 380 -11.73 13.46 7.04
CA ILE A 380 -12.09 12.30 7.85
C ILE A 380 -11.60 12.52 9.29
N ARG A 381 -12.47 12.23 10.25
CA ARG A 381 -12.14 12.20 11.69
C ARG A 381 -12.43 10.81 12.22
N ARG A 382 -11.48 10.24 12.95
CA ARG A 382 -11.65 8.94 13.61
C ARG A 382 -11.35 9.06 15.10
N TYR A 383 -12.18 8.39 15.88
CA TYR A 383 -12.01 8.22 17.32
C TYR A 383 -12.06 6.72 17.60
N GLY A 384 -11.08 6.18 18.26
CA GLY A 384 -11.07 4.74 18.45
C GLY A 384 -10.42 4.27 19.74
N ILE A 385 -10.74 3.04 20.08
CA ILE A 385 -10.13 2.25 21.13
C ILE A 385 -9.60 0.94 20.53
N SER A 386 -8.38 0.59 20.88
CA SER A 386 -7.79 -0.71 20.57
C SER A 386 -7.33 -1.37 21.84
N GLN A 387 -7.74 -2.61 22.04
CA GLN A 387 -7.39 -3.42 23.20
C GLN A 387 -6.59 -4.62 22.74
N THR A 388 -5.34 -4.74 23.20
CA THR A 388 -4.48 -5.90 22.91
C THR A 388 -4.18 -6.64 24.20
N PHE A 389 -4.44 -7.93 24.19
CA PHE A 389 -4.13 -8.84 25.29
C PHE A 389 -3.20 -9.96 24.82
N THR A 390 -2.04 -10.09 25.48
CA THR A 390 -1.10 -11.18 25.24
C THR A 390 -1.19 -12.21 26.38
N PHE A 391 -1.47 -13.45 26.02
CA PHE A 391 -1.43 -14.58 26.93
C PHE A 391 -0.20 -15.45 26.64
N ASP A 392 0.72 -15.54 27.59
CA ASP A 392 1.99 -16.29 27.48
C ASP A 392 2.37 -17.03 28.78
N LYS A 393 1.35 -17.31 29.62
CA LYS A 393 1.59 -17.99 30.91
C LYS A 393 1.92 -19.48 30.76
N LEU A 394 1.51 -20.09 29.65
CA LEU A 394 1.73 -21.50 29.38
C LEU A 394 2.89 -21.65 28.40
N ASN A 395 3.87 -22.49 28.71
CA ASN A 395 5.05 -22.72 27.84
C ASN A 395 4.69 -23.31 26.47
N TRP A 396 3.49 -23.87 26.34
CA TRP A 396 3.01 -24.51 25.12
C TRP A 396 2.02 -23.66 24.33
N TRP A 397 1.50 -22.56 24.88
CA TRP A 397 0.53 -21.69 24.23
C TRP A 397 0.86 -20.21 24.46
N ASN A 398 1.01 -19.48 23.34
CA ASN A 398 1.08 -18.03 23.29
C ASN A 398 -0.06 -17.51 22.43
N SER A 399 -0.79 -16.51 22.92
CA SER A 399 -1.94 -15.93 22.22
C SER A 399 -1.88 -14.41 22.28
N ILE A 400 -2.06 -13.77 21.11
CA ILE A 400 -2.19 -12.32 20.97
C ILE A 400 -3.59 -12.03 20.42
N ASN A 401 -4.36 -11.28 21.17
CA ASN A 401 -5.75 -10.94 20.85
C ASN A 401 -5.89 -9.43 20.77
N THR A 402 -6.43 -8.89 19.68
CA THR A 402 -6.65 -7.46 19.49
C THR A 402 -8.07 -7.21 19.03
N LEU A 403 -8.78 -6.35 19.77
CA LEU A 403 -10.06 -5.79 19.40
C LEU A 403 -9.86 -4.31 19.13
N ASN A 404 -10.28 -3.84 17.96
CA ASN A 404 -10.30 -2.43 17.61
C ASN A 404 -11.74 -2.00 17.30
N ILE A 405 -12.15 -0.88 17.87
CA ILE A 405 -13.43 -0.24 17.58
C ILE A 405 -13.16 1.24 17.36
N ASN A 406 -13.64 1.77 16.27
CA ASN A 406 -13.57 3.20 16.00
C ASN A 406 -14.88 3.72 15.41
N TYR A 407 -15.12 5.00 15.62
CA TYR A 407 -16.15 5.77 14.96
C TYR A 407 -15.50 6.75 14.00
N SER A 408 -15.92 6.72 12.74
CA SER A 408 -15.43 7.64 11.71
C SER A 408 -16.55 8.54 11.20
N THR A 409 -16.22 9.81 11.02
CA THR A 409 -17.04 10.77 10.28
C THR A 409 -16.26 11.26 9.09
N ALA A 410 -16.91 11.31 7.94
CA ALA A 410 -16.37 11.92 6.74
C ALA A 410 -17.25 13.12 6.36
N LYS A 411 -16.61 14.18 5.89
CA LYS A 411 -17.26 15.28 5.19
C LYS A 411 -16.75 15.28 3.75
N THR A 412 -17.63 15.56 2.80
CA THR A 412 -17.24 15.68 1.40
C THR A 412 -17.65 17.03 0.85
N THR A 413 -16.81 17.57 -0.03
CA THR A 413 -17.12 18.76 -0.85
C THR A 413 -17.75 18.37 -2.19
N ASP A 414 -17.74 17.08 -2.55
CA ASP A 414 -18.37 16.58 -3.78
C ASP A 414 -19.83 16.23 -3.50
N LEU A 415 -20.74 17.00 -4.08
CA LEU A 415 -22.20 16.84 -3.88
C LEU A 415 -22.73 15.51 -4.46
N MET A 416 -21.97 14.84 -5.31
CA MET A 416 -22.36 13.56 -5.91
C MET A 416 -22.11 12.36 -4.99
N ALA A 417 -21.28 12.51 -3.95
CA ALA A 417 -20.89 11.40 -3.08
C ALA A 417 -21.65 11.42 -1.75
N THR A 418 -22.27 10.30 -1.39
CA THR A 418 -22.88 10.09 -0.07
C THR A 418 -21.88 9.48 0.88
N VAL A 419 -21.51 10.20 1.94
CA VAL A 419 -20.52 9.71 2.92
C VAL A 419 -21.08 8.61 3.83
N ALA A 420 -20.23 7.65 4.15
CA ALA A 420 -20.53 6.56 5.08
C ALA A 420 -19.93 6.85 6.45
N ASN A 421 -20.73 7.44 7.34
CA ASN A 421 -20.36 7.68 8.74
C ASN A 421 -20.76 6.49 9.61
N GLY A 422 -19.98 6.19 10.66
CA GLY A 422 -20.35 5.16 11.61
C GLY A 422 -19.17 4.40 12.21
N PHE A 423 -19.51 3.30 12.88
CA PHE A 423 -18.54 2.45 13.54
C PHE A 423 -17.84 1.51 12.57
N THR A 424 -16.58 1.23 12.86
CA THR A 424 -15.77 0.17 12.27
C THR A 424 -15.22 -0.67 13.41
N SER A 425 -15.31 -1.99 13.29
CA SER A 425 -14.77 -2.89 14.30
C SER A 425 -14.14 -4.11 13.66
N PHE A 426 -12.96 -4.48 14.16
CA PHE A 426 -12.33 -5.74 13.82
C PHE A 426 -11.69 -6.41 15.03
N PHE A 427 -11.67 -7.73 15.01
CA PHE A 427 -11.04 -8.58 16.00
C PHE A 427 -10.03 -9.48 15.32
N THR A 428 -8.83 -9.59 15.90
CA THR A 428 -7.82 -10.54 15.45
C THR A 428 -7.33 -11.38 16.62
N THR A 429 -7.09 -12.65 16.38
CA THR A 429 -6.41 -13.53 17.34
C THR A 429 -5.34 -14.35 16.62
N ASN A 430 -4.15 -14.38 17.20
CA ASN A 430 -3.03 -15.18 16.73
C ASN A 430 -2.55 -16.09 17.86
N ASN A 431 -2.58 -17.41 17.63
CA ASN A 431 -2.31 -18.42 18.63
C ASN A 431 -1.18 -19.32 18.14
N ASP A 432 -0.11 -19.38 18.92
CA ASP A 432 1.03 -20.27 18.70
C ASP A 432 1.05 -21.38 19.74
N PHE A 433 1.05 -22.62 19.28
CA PHE A 433 1.09 -23.81 20.12
C PHE A 433 2.38 -24.58 19.89
N ASN A 434 3.15 -24.84 20.96
CA ASN A 434 4.26 -25.76 20.98
C ASN A 434 3.70 -27.17 21.22
N LEU A 435 3.66 -28.01 20.19
CA LEU A 435 3.02 -29.32 20.26
C LEU A 435 3.92 -30.38 20.91
N ASN A 436 5.20 -30.09 21.14
CA ASN A 436 6.13 -30.99 21.79
C ASN A 436 7.07 -30.26 22.74
N LYS A 437 7.63 -31.00 23.74
CA LYS A 437 8.56 -30.46 24.74
C LYS A 437 9.82 -29.81 24.15
N PRO A 438 10.47 -30.35 23.09
CA PRO A 438 11.65 -29.72 22.47
C PRO A 438 11.31 -28.44 21.69
N GLN A 439 10.02 -28.08 21.57
CA GLN A 439 9.53 -26.92 20.78
C GLN A 439 10.05 -26.95 19.34
N THR A 440 9.97 -28.13 18.75
CA THR A 440 10.32 -28.34 17.34
C THR A 440 9.12 -28.54 16.44
N LEU A 441 7.96 -28.85 17.01
CA LEU A 441 6.69 -28.94 16.29
C LEU A 441 5.76 -27.85 16.81
N LEU A 442 5.45 -26.88 15.94
CA LEU A 442 4.64 -25.71 16.27
C LEU A 442 3.41 -25.68 15.38
N PHE A 443 2.28 -25.34 15.98
CA PHE A 443 1.03 -25.09 15.27
C PHE A 443 0.61 -23.64 15.50
N ASN A 444 0.25 -22.94 14.45
CA ASN A 444 -0.29 -21.59 14.51
C ASN A 444 -1.73 -21.60 14.00
N PHE A 445 -2.60 -20.93 14.74
CA PHE A 445 -3.98 -20.61 14.38
C PHE A 445 -4.17 -19.10 14.41
N SER A 446 -4.59 -18.52 13.28
CA SER A 446 -4.95 -17.10 13.17
C SER A 446 -6.38 -16.96 12.70
N PHE A 447 -7.12 -16.06 13.34
CA PHE A 447 -8.48 -15.73 12.95
C PHE A 447 -8.68 -14.23 12.98
N ASP A 448 -9.18 -13.69 11.87
CA ASP A 448 -9.50 -12.28 11.68
C ASP A 448 -11.01 -12.16 11.43
N TYR A 449 -11.66 -11.25 12.14
CA TYR A 449 -13.07 -10.92 11.97
C TYR A 449 -13.26 -9.43 11.80
N TYR A 450 -13.58 -9.01 10.58
CA TYR A 450 -14.05 -7.68 10.28
C TYR A 450 -15.57 -7.65 10.51
N MET A 451 -16.01 -7.03 11.61
CA MET A 451 -17.40 -7.11 12.07
C MET A 451 -18.30 -6.20 11.23
N PHE A 452 -17.86 -4.96 11.03
CA PHE A 452 -18.55 -3.95 10.22
C PHE A 452 -17.59 -2.79 9.98
N GLY A 453 -17.88 -1.94 8.96
CA GLY A 453 -17.05 -0.79 8.73
C GLY A 453 -17.62 0.23 7.77
N ASN A 454 -17.06 1.43 7.87
CA ASN A 454 -17.35 2.53 6.97
C ASN A 454 -16.02 3.18 6.58
N TYR A 455 -15.86 3.45 5.28
CA TYR A 455 -14.68 4.11 4.76
C TYR A 455 -15.05 5.05 3.59
N GLY A 456 -14.93 6.36 3.84
CA GLY A 456 -15.30 7.36 2.85
C GLY A 456 -16.78 7.28 2.46
N ILE A 457 -17.06 6.69 1.29
CA ILE A 457 -18.42 6.46 0.77
C ILE A 457 -18.90 5.02 0.95
N ASP A 458 -18.00 4.09 1.32
CA ASP A 458 -18.29 2.66 1.33
C ASP A 458 -18.76 2.19 2.71
N LYS A 459 -19.86 1.43 2.73
CA LYS A 459 -20.32 0.65 3.89
C LYS A 459 -19.90 -0.80 3.69
N ILE A 460 -18.98 -1.28 4.52
CA ILE A 460 -18.35 -2.60 4.41
C ILE A 460 -19.15 -3.62 5.22
N LYS A 461 -19.48 -4.77 4.61
CA LYS A 461 -20.19 -5.88 5.27
C LYS A 461 -19.20 -6.77 6.03
N PRO A 462 -19.67 -7.51 7.07
CA PRO A 462 -18.82 -8.43 7.82
C PRO A 462 -18.18 -9.52 6.95
N PHE A 463 -16.92 -9.88 7.28
CA PHE A 463 -16.23 -11.03 6.72
C PHE A 463 -15.17 -11.56 7.69
N THR A 464 -14.71 -12.79 7.46
CA THR A 464 -13.72 -13.46 8.32
C THR A 464 -12.61 -14.06 7.47
N SER A 465 -11.44 -14.24 8.08
CA SER A 465 -10.33 -15.01 7.51
C SER A 465 -9.75 -15.94 8.56
N THR A 466 -9.53 -17.20 8.20
CA THR A 466 -8.93 -18.21 9.08
C THR A 466 -7.70 -18.79 8.44
N SER A 467 -6.57 -18.76 9.16
CA SER A 467 -5.30 -19.33 8.69
C SER A 467 -4.74 -20.34 9.69
N LEU A 468 -4.19 -21.43 9.16
CA LEU A 468 -3.53 -22.48 9.92
C LEU A 468 -2.11 -22.66 9.41
N ALA A 469 -1.15 -22.90 10.31
CA ALA A 469 0.20 -23.28 9.92
C ALA A 469 0.77 -24.35 10.85
N LEU A 470 1.47 -25.32 10.26
CA LEU A 470 2.24 -26.33 10.98
C LEU A 470 3.71 -26.16 10.62
N GLN A 471 4.57 -25.98 11.61
CA GLN A 471 6.01 -25.83 11.44
C GLN A 471 6.74 -26.97 12.10
N TYR A 472 7.70 -27.52 11.39
CA TYR A 472 8.62 -28.54 11.92
C TYR A 472 10.06 -28.02 11.81
N LEU A 473 10.76 -27.99 12.95
CA LEU A 473 12.15 -27.53 13.08
C LEU A 473 13.07 -28.75 13.23
N LEU A 474 14.01 -28.89 12.32
CA LEU A 474 14.96 -29.98 12.21
C LEU A 474 16.40 -29.46 12.30
N LEU A 475 17.37 -30.35 12.37
CA LEU A 475 18.80 -30.04 12.35
C LEU A 475 19.21 -28.97 13.38
N GLY A 476 18.79 -29.15 14.65
CA GLY A 476 19.06 -28.16 15.69
C GLY A 476 18.36 -26.83 15.47
N LYS A 477 17.19 -26.82 14.80
CA LYS A 477 16.37 -25.67 14.39
C LYS A 477 16.97 -24.87 13.20
N ASP A 478 17.95 -25.42 12.50
CA ASP A 478 18.51 -24.79 11.30
C ASP A 478 17.68 -25.06 10.03
N LEU A 479 16.93 -26.16 10.00
CA LEU A 479 15.97 -26.46 8.93
C LEU A 479 14.55 -26.27 9.46
N LYS A 480 13.78 -25.38 8.82
CA LYS A 480 12.37 -25.12 9.11
C LYS A 480 11.51 -25.48 7.91
N ILE A 481 10.59 -26.42 8.10
CA ILE A 481 9.53 -26.79 7.15
C ILE A 481 8.23 -26.20 7.67
N THR A 482 7.48 -25.48 6.82
CA THR A 482 6.20 -24.88 7.17
C THR A 482 5.16 -25.26 6.13
N LEU A 483 4.06 -25.86 6.59
CA LEU A 483 2.82 -26.00 5.84
C LEU A 483 1.86 -24.91 6.31
N LYS A 484 1.34 -24.10 5.41
CA LYS A 484 0.39 -23.03 5.74
C LYS A 484 -0.83 -23.11 4.83
N ALA A 485 -2.03 -22.98 5.43
CA ALA A 485 -3.29 -22.80 4.75
C ALA A 485 -3.88 -21.46 5.17
N THR A 486 -4.19 -20.57 4.22
CA THR A 486 -4.85 -19.28 4.47
C THR A 486 -6.28 -19.34 3.98
N ASP A 487 -7.16 -18.55 4.61
CA ASP A 487 -8.59 -18.46 4.31
C ASP A 487 -9.25 -19.85 4.09
N VAL A 488 -9.02 -20.76 5.04
CA VAL A 488 -9.40 -22.18 4.95
C VAL A 488 -10.87 -22.35 4.57
N PHE A 489 -11.75 -21.47 5.06
CA PHE A 489 -13.18 -21.54 4.84
C PHE A 489 -13.67 -20.72 3.63
N LYS A 490 -12.79 -20.01 2.91
CA LYS A 490 -13.12 -19.12 1.78
C LYS A 490 -14.12 -18.02 2.15
N THR A 491 -13.93 -17.44 3.33
CA THR A 491 -14.82 -16.40 3.91
C THR A 491 -14.25 -14.99 3.83
N ASP A 492 -13.00 -14.83 3.37
CA ASP A 492 -12.33 -13.54 3.16
C ASP A 492 -12.85 -12.89 1.86
N ARG A 493 -14.10 -12.39 1.94
CA ARG A 493 -14.81 -11.74 0.83
C ARG A 493 -15.11 -10.31 1.19
N PHE A 494 -14.49 -9.38 0.45
CA PHE A 494 -14.71 -7.96 0.64
C PHE A 494 -16.00 -7.50 -0.03
N ARG A 495 -17.02 -7.19 0.78
CA ARG A 495 -18.34 -6.78 0.32
C ARG A 495 -18.65 -5.39 0.84
N PHE A 496 -19.09 -4.51 -0.05
CA PHE A 496 -19.45 -3.13 0.33
C PHE A 496 -20.60 -2.59 -0.51
N THR A 497 -21.20 -1.50 -0.01
CA THR A 497 -22.20 -0.72 -0.73
C THR A 497 -21.83 0.75 -0.69
N SER A 498 -22.11 1.48 -1.77
CA SER A 498 -21.92 2.93 -1.86
C SER A 498 -22.98 3.59 -2.72
N ILE A 499 -23.13 4.92 -2.58
CA ILE A 499 -24.04 5.74 -3.38
C ILE A 499 -23.24 6.92 -3.92
N VAL A 500 -23.21 7.05 -5.25
CA VAL A 500 -22.56 8.17 -5.94
C VAL A 500 -23.48 8.65 -7.07
N ASN A 501 -23.76 9.95 -7.11
CA ASN A 501 -24.67 10.56 -8.09
C ASN A 501 -26.02 9.82 -8.22
N GLY A 502 -26.59 9.39 -7.09
CA GLY A 502 -27.85 8.63 -7.06
C GLY A 502 -27.73 7.17 -7.51
N VAL A 503 -26.59 6.73 -8.02
CA VAL A 503 -26.34 5.34 -8.39
C VAL A 503 -25.96 4.52 -7.17
N HIS A 504 -26.75 3.51 -6.86
CA HIS A 504 -26.46 2.54 -5.79
C HIS A 504 -25.56 1.44 -6.33
N ARG A 505 -24.42 1.26 -5.68
CA ARG A 505 -23.48 0.18 -5.97
C ARG A 505 -23.45 -0.82 -4.84
N SER A 506 -23.46 -2.13 -5.19
CA SER A 506 -23.15 -3.23 -4.27
C SER A 506 -22.08 -4.13 -4.90
N SER A 507 -21.02 -4.37 -4.17
CA SER A 507 -19.86 -5.12 -4.66
C SER A 507 -19.54 -6.30 -3.76
N ASP A 508 -19.12 -7.41 -4.36
CA ASP A 508 -18.65 -8.63 -3.69
C ASP A 508 -17.37 -9.12 -4.38
N TYR A 509 -16.22 -8.97 -3.70
CA TYR A 509 -14.89 -9.23 -4.24
C TYR A 509 -14.20 -10.35 -3.46
N TYR A 510 -13.68 -11.33 -4.20
CA TYR A 510 -12.82 -12.37 -3.70
C TYR A 510 -11.43 -12.27 -4.35
N PHE A 511 -10.37 -12.18 -3.53
CA PHE A 511 -9.00 -11.90 -3.96
C PHE A 511 -8.07 -13.13 -3.90
N ASP A 512 -8.61 -14.34 -4.04
CA ASP A 512 -7.85 -15.60 -3.99
C ASP A 512 -7.01 -15.76 -2.72
N THR A 513 -7.59 -15.39 -1.59
CA THR A 513 -6.94 -15.45 -0.28
C THR A 513 -6.75 -16.88 0.23
N ARG A 514 -7.50 -17.84 -0.35
CA ARG A 514 -7.39 -19.26 -0.03
C ARG A 514 -6.19 -19.91 -0.73
N MET A 515 -5.12 -20.14 0.04
CA MET A 515 -3.87 -20.66 -0.48
C MET A 515 -3.30 -21.74 0.43
N PHE A 516 -2.69 -22.76 -0.19
CA PHE A 516 -1.89 -23.77 0.49
C PHE A 516 -0.41 -23.56 0.12
N GLN A 517 0.44 -23.43 1.10
CA GLN A 517 1.85 -23.12 0.92
C GLN A 517 2.74 -24.11 1.68
N LEU A 518 3.74 -24.66 0.99
CA LEU A 518 4.87 -25.34 1.58
C LEU A 518 6.09 -24.41 1.51
N ALA A 519 6.70 -24.12 2.66
CA ALA A 519 7.93 -23.36 2.72
C ALA A 519 9.04 -24.17 3.43
N ILE A 520 10.21 -24.21 2.82
CA ILE A 520 11.40 -24.86 3.38
C ILE A 520 12.46 -23.78 3.53
N ASN A 521 12.92 -23.58 4.78
CA ASN A 521 13.96 -22.61 5.11
C ASN A 521 15.14 -23.33 5.77
N TYR A 522 16.30 -23.26 5.15
CA TYR A 522 17.53 -23.82 5.71
C TYR A 522 18.54 -22.71 5.97
N LYS A 523 19.03 -22.65 7.22
CA LYS A 523 20.08 -21.73 7.63
C LYS A 523 21.41 -22.45 7.58
N PHE A 524 22.31 -21.97 6.74
CA PHE A 524 23.66 -22.50 6.66
C PHE A 524 24.69 -21.38 6.87
N GLY A 525 25.88 -21.74 7.35
CA GLY A 525 26.96 -20.80 7.60
C GLY A 525 27.09 -20.34 9.06
N SER A 526 27.89 -19.30 9.31
CA SER A 526 28.18 -18.80 10.64
C SER A 526 27.00 -18.09 11.29
N LYS A 527 26.58 -18.53 12.48
CA LYS A 527 25.52 -17.89 13.29
C LYS A 527 25.93 -16.52 13.87
N LYS A 528 27.24 -16.17 13.78
CA LYS A 528 27.79 -14.92 14.33
C LYS A 528 27.68 -13.72 13.38
N VAL A 529 27.22 -13.92 12.14
CA VAL A 529 27.09 -12.84 11.15
C VAL A 529 25.74 -12.16 11.30
N ASN A 530 25.74 -10.97 11.89
CA ASN A 530 24.55 -10.12 11.98
C ASN A 530 24.71 -8.94 11.00
N VAL A 531 24.09 -9.05 9.82
CA VAL A 531 24.02 -7.92 8.88
C VAL A 531 22.81 -7.08 9.23
N LYS A 532 23.04 -5.86 9.68
CA LYS A 532 21.95 -4.90 9.93
C LYS A 532 21.19 -4.64 8.64
N LYS A 533 19.87 -4.87 8.65
CA LYS A 533 19.00 -4.41 7.57
C LYS A 533 19.03 -2.88 7.58
N ARG A 534 19.51 -2.28 6.49
CA ARG A 534 19.59 -0.83 6.38
C ARG A 534 18.35 -0.30 5.69
N GLN A 535 17.87 0.85 6.17
CA GLN A 535 16.85 1.64 5.51
C GLN A 535 17.55 2.58 4.54
N THR A 536 17.04 2.64 3.31
CA THR A 536 17.50 3.58 2.29
C THR A 536 16.87 4.96 2.53
N GLY A 537 17.52 6.03 2.08
CA GLY A 537 17.02 7.40 2.26
C GLY A 537 15.80 7.74 1.39
N ASN A 538 15.48 6.89 0.39
CA ASN A 538 14.41 7.11 -0.60
C ASN A 538 13.25 6.10 -0.51
N GLU A 539 13.01 5.52 0.66
CA GLU A 539 11.92 4.54 0.85
C GLU A 539 10.53 5.12 0.53
N ASP A 540 10.28 6.38 0.89
CA ASP A 540 9.02 7.06 0.63
C ASP A 540 8.74 7.17 -0.87
N GLU A 541 9.75 7.59 -1.65
CA GLU A 541 9.63 7.73 -3.10
C GLU A 541 9.51 6.38 -3.79
N ARG A 542 10.23 5.36 -3.30
CA ARG A 542 10.15 3.99 -3.80
C ARG A 542 8.77 3.38 -3.59
N ALA A 543 8.16 3.57 -2.42
CA ALA A 543 6.81 3.06 -2.13
C ALA A 543 5.75 3.60 -3.12
N ARG A 544 5.96 4.79 -3.68
CA ARG A 544 5.06 5.45 -4.62
C ARG A 544 5.15 4.93 -6.07
N THR A 545 6.11 4.06 -6.39
CA THR A 545 6.22 3.44 -7.72
C THR A 545 5.23 2.29 -7.93
N GLY A 546 4.54 1.81 -6.87
CA GLY A 546 3.61 0.69 -6.94
C GLY A 546 4.28 -0.69 -6.91
N ASN A 547 5.52 -0.77 -6.39
CA ASN A 547 6.30 -2.02 -6.22
C ASN A 547 6.13 -2.62 -4.82
#